data_f2863f2c3c8a6c46862bb9155500714f
#
_entry.id   f2863f2c3c8a6c46862bb9155500714f
#
_cell.length_a   1.000
_cell.length_b   1.000
_cell.length_c   1.000
_cell.angle_alpha   90.00
_cell.angle_beta   90.00
_cell.angle_gamma   90.00
#
_symmetry.space_group_name_H-M   'P 1'
#
loop_
_entity.id
_entity.type
_entity.pdbx_description
1 polymer ?
#
loop_
_entity_poly.entity_id
_entity_poly.type
_entity_poly.pdbx_seq_one_letter_code
_entity_poly.pdbx_strand_id
1 'polypeptide(L)'
;MKRFVVLVLDGFGIGAMKDAAETRPGDERADTLGSILKDFPQMNLPNLERLGLMNAYGKESSQMKMSDGANFGKAELMHFGADTFMGHQEIMGTQPRKPAIHPFQESADIVAAHLRKYGHKVNIIEKQGLRYVLCDDYVTIADNLEADLGMCYNVTAPLDFISFERECEIGRLVREVVTVGRVIVFGGIGNTMADLWNAEEIRNGQFIGIASAKSRSYERGYQCIHMGYGVDESVQVPVCLTDMGIAVTLIGKVADIVQ
;
A
#
# COMPACT_ATOMS: atom_id res chain seq x y z
N MET A 1 -20.18 21.25 19.81
CA MET A 1 -19.55 21.01 18.49
C MET A 1 -19.94 19.59 18.05
N LYS A 2 -20.48 19.43 16.85
CA LYS A 2 -20.77 18.08 16.29
C LYS A 2 -19.44 17.47 15.84
N ARG A 3 -19.23 16.18 16.11
CA ARG A 3 -18.04 15.43 15.68
C ARG A 3 -18.49 14.22 14.87
N PHE A 4 -17.71 13.86 13.86
CA PHE A 4 -17.85 12.64 13.10
C PHE A 4 -16.58 11.82 13.28
N VAL A 5 -16.69 10.55 13.59
CA VAL A 5 -15.55 9.65 13.81
C VAL A 5 -15.69 8.45 12.90
N VAL A 6 -14.66 8.16 12.12
CA VAL A 6 -14.54 6.93 11.35
C VAL A 6 -13.54 6.04 12.06
N LEU A 7 -13.95 4.85 12.45
CA LEU A 7 -13.10 3.83 13.04
C LEU A 7 -12.94 2.69 12.04
N VAL A 8 -11.72 2.50 11.51
CA VAL A 8 -11.39 1.40 10.61
C VAL A 8 -10.74 0.28 11.41
N LEU A 9 -11.35 -0.90 11.39
CA LEU A 9 -10.77 -2.14 11.93
C LEU A 9 -10.05 -2.85 10.77
N ASP A 10 -8.79 -2.49 10.56
CA ASP A 10 -7.98 -3.02 9.47
C ASP A 10 -7.76 -4.54 9.62
N GLY A 11 -7.89 -5.27 8.51
CA GLY A 11 -7.79 -6.74 8.51
C GLY A 11 -8.99 -7.48 9.11
N PHE A 12 -10.05 -6.78 9.53
CA PHE A 12 -11.25 -7.36 10.14
C PHE A 12 -12.38 -7.52 9.10
N GLY A 13 -12.19 -8.44 8.16
CA GLY A 13 -13.15 -8.67 7.08
C GLY A 13 -14.34 -9.56 7.49
N ILE A 14 -15.48 -9.33 6.84
CA ILE A 14 -16.73 -10.09 7.00
C ILE A 14 -17.13 -10.83 5.71
N GLY A 15 -16.18 -11.27 4.94
CA GLY A 15 -16.33 -12.03 3.70
C GLY A 15 -15.31 -11.59 2.64
N ALA A 16 -15.14 -12.45 1.62
CA ALA A 16 -14.25 -12.18 0.49
C ALA A 16 -14.87 -11.17 -0.49
N MET A 17 -14.02 -10.49 -1.25
CA MET A 17 -14.44 -9.68 -2.39
C MET A 17 -14.88 -10.59 -3.56
N LYS A 18 -15.71 -10.07 -4.45
CA LYS A 18 -16.25 -10.83 -5.60
C LYS A 18 -15.18 -11.28 -6.59
N ASP A 19 -14.10 -10.53 -6.70
CA ASP A 19 -12.98 -10.81 -7.59
C ASP A 19 -11.90 -11.73 -6.98
N ALA A 20 -12.11 -12.22 -5.75
CA ALA A 20 -11.13 -13.05 -5.04
C ALA A 20 -10.68 -14.28 -5.84
N ALA A 21 -11.59 -14.96 -6.55
CA ALA A 21 -11.26 -16.11 -7.37
C ALA A 21 -10.30 -15.78 -8.53
N GLU A 22 -10.35 -14.56 -9.06
CA GLU A 22 -9.49 -14.08 -10.14
C GLU A 22 -8.17 -13.53 -9.61
N THR A 23 -8.24 -12.72 -8.54
CA THR A 23 -7.10 -11.93 -8.07
C THR A 23 -6.26 -12.64 -7.04
N ARG A 24 -6.87 -13.50 -6.24
CA ARG A 24 -6.19 -14.25 -5.19
C ARG A 24 -6.86 -15.62 -4.97
N PRO A 25 -6.65 -16.56 -5.89
CA PRO A 25 -7.20 -17.92 -5.77
C PRO A 25 -6.84 -18.55 -4.42
N GLY A 26 -7.85 -19.08 -3.73
CA GLY A 26 -7.72 -19.61 -2.37
C GLY A 26 -8.33 -18.72 -1.29
N ASP A 27 -8.52 -17.43 -1.55
CA ASP A 27 -9.14 -16.48 -0.62
C ASP A 27 -10.66 -16.29 -0.82
N GLU A 28 -11.29 -17.08 -1.69
CA GLU A 28 -12.75 -16.99 -1.99
C GLU A 28 -13.62 -17.23 -0.75
N ARG A 29 -13.03 -17.85 0.28
CA ARG A 29 -13.70 -18.14 1.56
C ARG A 29 -13.17 -17.29 2.70
N ALA A 30 -12.41 -16.23 2.40
CA ALA A 30 -11.87 -15.36 3.43
C ALA A 30 -13.01 -14.75 4.26
N ASP A 31 -12.99 -14.98 5.56
CA ASP A 31 -13.95 -14.50 6.55
C ASP A 31 -13.25 -14.42 7.90
N THR A 32 -12.61 -13.30 8.17
CA THR A 32 -11.84 -13.08 9.39
C THR A 32 -12.73 -13.17 10.62
N LEU A 33 -13.89 -12.49 10.60
CA LEU A 33 -14.82 -12.52 11.73
C LEU A 33 -15.33 -13.95 11.98
N GLY A 34 -15.71 -14.67 10.92
CA GLY A 34 -16.19 -16.05 11.05
C GLY A 34 -15.10 -16.99 11.59
N SER A 35 -13.87 -16.83 11.17
CA SER A 35 -12.73 -17.61 11.69
C SER A 35 -12.48 -17.32 13.16
N ILE A 36 -12.50 -16.05 13.57
CA ILE A 36 -12.35 -15.64 14.97
C ILE A 36 -13.50 -16.23 15.84
N LEU A 37 -14.74 -16.09 15.39
CA LEU A 37 -15.89 -16.61 16.15
C LEU A 37 -15.91 -18.15 16.25
N LYS A 38 -15.33 -18.84 15.28
CA LYS A 38 -15.15 -20.29 15.32
C LYS A 38 -14.12 -20.70 16.36
N ASP A 39 -12.99 -20.00 16.42
CA ASP A 39 -11.89 -20.33 17.34
C ASP A 39 -12.15 -19.80 18.76
N PHE A 40 -12.91 -18.70 18.87
CA PHE A 40 -13.28 -18.06 20.12
C PHE A 40 -14.81 -17.92 20.25
N PRO A 41 -15.57 -19.02 20.39
CA PRO A 41 -17.04 -18.98 20.39
C PRO A 41 -17.64 -18.23 21.58
N GLN A 42 -16.87 -18.01 22.64
CA GLN A 42 -17.25 -17.21 23.81
C GLN A 42 -17.00 -15.70 23.64
N MET A 43 -16.47 -15.26 22.48
CA MET A 43 -16.19 -13.85 22.24
C MET A 43 -17.47 -13.01 22.33
N ASN A 44 -17.41 -11.94 23.11
CA ASN A 44 -18.47 -10.98 23.28
C ASN A 44 -17.94 -9.55 23.10
N LEU A 45 -18.45 -8.83 22.13
CA LEU A 45 -18.08 -7.46 21.78
C LEU A 45 -19.31 -6.57 21.83
N PRO A 46 -19.81 -6.22 23.04
CA PRO A 46 -21.15 -5.63 23.22
C PRO A 46 -21.30 -4.26 22.55
N ASN A 47 -20.22 -3.50 22.39
CA ASN A 47 -20.28 -2.23 21.68
C ASN A 47 -20.40 -2.42 20.17
N LEU A 48 -19.66 -3.36 19.57
CA LEU A 48 -19.76 -3.67 18.14
C LEU A 48 -21.09 -4.38 17.82
N GLU A 49 -21.58 -5.25 18.70
CA GLU A 49 -22.91 -5.84 18.62
C GLU A 49 -23.98 -4.74 18.53
N ARG A 50 -23.98 -3.79 19.49
CA ARG A 50 -24.91 -2.67 19.51
C ARG A 50 -24.81 -1.79 18.27
N LEU A 51 -23.61 -1.64 17.68
CA LEU A 51 -23.37 -0.92 16.44
C LEU A 51 -23.78 -1.69 15.18
N GLY A 52 -24.19 -2.97 15.31
CA GLY A 52 -24.69 -3.77 14.21
C GLY A 52 -23.69 -4.69 13.53
N LEU A 53 -22.61 -5.10 14.23
CA LEU A 53 -21.63 -6.03 13.67
C LEU A 53 -22.29 -7.32 13.16
N MET A 54 -23.18 -7.94 13.96
CA MET A 54 -23.86 -9.19 13.56
C MET A 54 -24.87 -8.95 12.43
N ASN A 55 -25.48 -7.76 12.38
CA ASN A 55 -26.36 -7.37 11.28
C ASN A 55 -25.58 -7.26 9.96
N ALA A 56 -24.41 -6.60 9.98
CA ALA A 56 -23.54 -6.48 8.81
C ALA A 56 -22.98 -7.84 8.39
N TYR A 57 -22.65 -8.70 9.35
CA TYR A 57 -22.17 -10.07 9.10
C TYR A 57 -23.26 -10.98 8.53
N GLY A 58 -24.54 -10.75 8.90
CA GLY A 58 -25.71 -11.46 8.40
C GLY A 58 -26.06 -12.73 9.20
N LYS A 59 -25.39 -13.01 10.31
CA LYS A 59 -25.68 -14.13 11.22
C LYS A 59 -25.23 -13.81 12.64
N GLU A 60 -25.90 -14.40 13.62
CA GLU A 60 -25.57 -14.29 15.03
C GLU A 60 -24.45 -15.24 15.45
N SER A 61 -23.78 -14.95 16.54
CA SER A 61 -22.89 -15.88 17.24
C SER A 61 -23.55 -16.43 18.50
N SER A 62 -22.81 -17.29 19.23
CA SER A 62 -23.30 -17.82 20.52
C SER A 62 -23.48 -16.72 21.59
N GLN A 63 -22.73 -15.61 21.49
CA GLN A 63 -22.68 -14.55 22.50
C GLN A 63 -23.19 -13.19 21.99
N MET A 64 -23.29 -12.99 20.68
CA MET A 64 -23.69 -11.72 20.07
C MET A 64 -24.88 -11.90 19.15
N LYS A 65 -25.85 -10.99 19.26
CA LYS A 65 -27.11 -10.97 18.52
C LYS A 65 -27.18 -9.83 17.51
N MET A 66 -28.13 -9.88 16.60
CA MET A 66 -28.46 -8.72 15.76
C MET A 66 -29.09 -7.64 16.62
N SER A 67 -28.76 -6.39 16.33
CA SER A 67 -29.25 -5.21 17.05
C SER A 67 -30.39 -4.57 16.30
N ASP A 68 -31.56 -4.40 16.95
CA ASP A 68 -32.74 -3.78 16.34
C ASP A 68 -32.58 -2.27 16.09
N GLY A 69 -31.68 -1.61 16.81
CA GLY A 69 -31.46 -0.16 16.72
C GLY A 69 -30.22 0.24 15.90
N ALA A 70 -29.52 -0.70 15.26
CA ALA A 70 -28.32 -0.40 14.53
C ALA A 70 -28.60 0.14 13.12
N ASN A 71 -27.82 1.16 12.73
CA ASN A 71 -27.66 1.51 11.32
C ASN A 71 -26.44 0.76 10.79
N PHE A 72 -26.64 -0.12 9.86
CA PHE A 72 -25.60 -0.96 9.31
C PHE A 72 -25.72 -1.07 7.79
N GLY A 73 -24.62 -1.47 7.16
CA GLY A 73 -24.58 -1.77 5.74
C GLY A 73 -23.37 -2.63 5.42
N LYS A 74 -23.36 -3.17 4.23
CA LYS A 74 -22.22 -3.89 3.65
C LYS A 74 -21.92 -3.26 2.30
N ALA A 75 -20.70 -2.81 2.13
CA ALA A 75 -20.21 -2.26 0.87
C ALA A 75 -19.12 -3.16 0.31
N GLU A 76 -19.04 -3.21 -1.00
CA GLU A 76 -17.93 -3.84 -1.70
C GLU A 76 -16.95 -2.77 -2.15
N LEU A 77 -15.67 -3.04 -2.03
CA LEU A 77 -14.63 -2.22 -2.60
C LEU A 77 -14.60 -2.43 -4.13
N MET A 78 -14.23 -1.40 -4.87
CA MET A 78 -14.21 -1.41 -6.34
C MET A 78 -12.80 -1.55 -6.92
N HIS A 79 -11.77 -1.44 -6.09
CA HIS A 79 -10.41 -1.68 -6.55
C HIS A 79 -10.19 -3.16 -6.89
N PHE A 80 -9.31 -3.42 -7.82
CA PHE A 80 -8.96 -4.77 -8.24
C PHE A 80 -7.87 -5.36 -7.34
N GLY A 81 -8.11 -6.56 -6.81
CA GLY A 81 -7.15 -7.29 -5.99
C GLY A 81 -7.25 -6.99 -4.48
N ALA A 82 -6.50 -7.75 -3.70
CA ALA A 82 -6.48 -7.67 -2.24
C ALA A 82 -5.44 -6.66 -1.75
N ASP A 83 -5.57 -5.39 -2.12
CA ASP A 83 -4.66 -4.32 -1.69
C ASP A 83 -5.30 -3.44 -0.63
N THR A 84 -4.88 -3.59 0.63
CA THR A 84 -5.37 -2.79 1.76
C THR A 84 -5.07 -1.29 1.57
N PHE A 85 -3.96 -0.91 0.90
CA PHE A 85 -3.66 0.48 0.61
C PHE A 85 -4.76 1.10 -0.26
N MET A 86 -5.09 0.46 -1.39
CA MET A 86 -6.15 0.94 -2.28
C MET A 86 -7.53 0.92 -1.59
N GLY A 87 -7.80 -0.05 -0.73
CA GLY A 87 -9.03 -0.08 0.07
C GLY A 87 -9.19 1.14 0.96
N HIS A 88 -8.14 1.59 1.63
CA HIS A 88 -8.17 2.81 2.44
C HIS A 88 -8.35 4.06 1.58
N GLN A 89 -7.66 4.16 0.43
CA GLN A 89 -7.82 5.28 -0.51
C GLN A 89 -9.26 5.38 -1.02
N GLU A 90 -9.87 4.25 -1.34
CA GLU A 90 -11.24 4.17 -1.83
C GLU A 90 -12.26 4.58 -0.76
N ILE A 91 -12.10 4.12 0.49
CA ILE A 91 -12.94 4.54 1.62
C ILE A 91 -12.88 6.07 1.82
N MET A 92 -11.75 6.69 1.52
CA MET A 92 -11.55 8.14 1.66
C MET A 92 -12.01 8.95 0.43
N GLY A 93 -12.42 8.31 -0.66
CA GLY A 93 -13.03 8.96 -1.82
C GLY A 93 -12.28 8.82 -3.14
N THR A 94 -11.09 8.22 -3.14
CA THR A 94 -10.36 7.94 -4.40
C THR A 94 -11.12 6.91 -5.24
N GLN A 95 -11.32 7.21 -6.52
CA GLN A 95 -11.86 6.23 -7.44
C GLN A 95 -10.73 5.31 -7.94
N PRO A 96 -10.78 4.00 -7.65
CA PRO A 96 -9.69 3.10 -7.97
C PRO A 96 -9.53 2.91 -9.49
N ARG A 97 -8.29 2.67 -9.92
CA ARG A 97 -7.93 2.29 -11.29
C ARG A 97 -7.28 0.92 -11.28
N LYS A 98 -7.55 0.09 -12.30
CA LYS A 98 -6.91 -1.22 -12.42
C LYS A 98 -5.41 -1.03 -12.70
N PRO A 99 -4.51 -1.49 -11.82
CA PRO A 99 -3.08 -1.38 -12.05
C PRO A 99 -2.60 -2.41 -13.08
N ALA A 100 -1.45 -2.13 -13.68
CA ALA A 100 -0.69 -3.15 -14.40
C ALA A 100 0.10 -4.03 -13.41
N ILE A 101 0.39 -5.25 -13.83
CA ILE A 101 1.22 -6.22 -13.09
C ILE A 101 2.30 -6.69 -14.03
N HIS A 102 3.52 -6.23 -13.85
CA HIS A 102 4.67 -6.63 -14.67
C HIS A 102 6.01 -6.33 -13.99
N PRO A 103 7.10 -7.02 -14.38
CA PRO A 103 8.43 -6.75 -13.84
C PRO A 103 8.90 -5.33 -14.18
N PHE A 104 9.70 -4.74 -13.27
CA PHE A 104 10.26 -3.39 -13.46
C PHE A 104 11.06 -3.24 -14.76
N GLN A 105 11.76 -4.28 -15.20
CA GLN A 105 12.55 -4.22 -16.43
C GLN A 105 11.75 -3.77 -17.66
N GLU A 106 10.44 -3.99 -17.70
CA GLU A 106 9.56 -3.53 -18.77
C GLU A 106 9.33 -2.00 -18.72
N SER A 107 9.46 -1.41 -17.54
CA SER A 107 9.36 0.03 -17.30
C SER A 107 10.72 0.75 -17.26
N ALA A 108 11.84 0.03 -17.23
CA ALA A 108 13.16 0.60 -16.99
C ALA A 108 13.53 1.72 -17.98
N ASP A 109 13.24 1.54 -19.27
CA ASP A 109 13.57 2.54 -20.28
C ASP A 109 12.74 3.81 -20.19
N ILE A 110 11.42 3.69 -19.95
CA ILE A 110 10.54 4.86 -19.80
C ILE A 110 10.85 5.63 -18.51
N VAL A 111 11.12 4.93 -17.41
CA VAL A 111 11.53 5.54 -16.15
C VAL A 111 12.86 6.27 -16.31
N ALA A 112 13.87 5.63 -16.90
CA ALA A 112 15.17 6.23 -17.14
C ALA A 112 15.08 7.47 -18.05
N ALA A 113 14.30 7.40 -19.12
CA ALA A 113 14.10 8.53 -20.03
C ALA A 113 13.42 9.70 -19.32
N HIS A 114 12.40 9.42 -18.52
CA HIS A 114 11.65 10.44 -17.79
C HIS A 114 12.54 11.14 -16.76
N LEU A 115 13.26 10.40 -15.93
CA LEU A 115 14.17 10.96 -14.95
C LEU A 115 15.27 11.83 -15.60
N ARG A 116 15.87 11.38 -16.72
CA ARG A 116 16.85 12.18 -17.48
C ARG A 116 16.26 13.49 -18.00
N LYS A 117 14.99 13.49 -18.43
CA LYS A 117 14.28 14.71 -18.86
C LYS A 117 14.21 15.77 -17.76
N TYR A 118 14.13 15.33 -16.50
CA TYR A 118 14.16 16.21 -15.32
C TYR A 118 15.56 16.48 -14.76
N GLY A 119 16.61 16.11 -15.51
CA GLY A 119 17.99 16.47 -15.20
C GLY A 119 18.73 15.50 -14.26
N HIS A 120 18.12 14.35 -13.95
CA HIS A 120 18.79 13.33 -13.13
C HIS A 120 19.87 12.56 -13.91
N LYS A 121 20.94 12.20 -13.22
CA LYS A 121 21.93 11.23 -13.71
C LYS A 121 21.34 9.83 -13.58
N VAL A 122 21.18 9.12 -14.71
CA VAL A 122 20.49 7.82 -14.69
C VAL A 122 21.31 6.76 -15.43
N ASN A 123 21.62 5.67 -14.73
CA ASN A 123 22.23 4.47 -15.23
C ASN A 123 21.21 3.32 -15.20
N ILE A 124 21.10 2.56 -16.29
CA ILE A 124 20.40 1.28 -16.28
C ILE A 124 21.42 0.22 -15.90
N ILE A 125 21.17 -0.48 -14.82
CA ILE A 125 21.99 -1.59 -14.34
C ILE A 125 21.43 -2.87 -14.91
N GLU A 126 22.29 -3.70 -15.49
CA GLU A 126 21.92 -5.00 -16.02
C GLU A 126 22.62 -6.11 -15.24
N LYS A 127 21.84 -7.09 -14.81
CA LYS A 127 22.35 -8.27 -14.09
C LYS A 127 21.56 -9.51 -14.49
N GLN A 128 22.26 -10.51 -15.01
CA GLN A 128 21.67 -11.77 -15.49
C GLN A 128 20.51 -11.57 -16.49
N GLY A 129 20.62 -10.53 -17.34
CA GLY A 129 19.60 -10.19 -18.33
C GLY A 129 18.39 -9.43 -17.78
N LEU A 130 18.36 -9.10 -16.50
CA LEU A 130 17.35 -8.26 -15.87
C LEU A 130 17.86 -6.86 -15.64
N ARG A 131 16.96 -5.87 -15.64
CA ARG A 131 17.32 -4.45 -15.60
C ARG A 131 16.60 -3.71 -14.50
N TYR A 132 17.34 -2.84 -13.81
CA TYR A 132 16.81 -1.83 -12.90
C TYR A 132 17.54 -0.49 -13.09
N VAL A 133 17.10 0.56 -12.41
CA VAL A 133 17.63 1.91 -12.56
C VAL A 133 18.39 2.33 -11.30
N LEU A 134 19.56 2.95 -11.50
CA LEU A 134 20.28 3.71 -10.49
C LEU A 134 20.23 5.19 -10.87
N CYS A 135 19.63 6.01 -10.00
CA CYS A 135 19.45 7.43 -10.17
C CYS A 135 20.36 8.21 -9.19
N ASP A 136 21.01 9.27 -9.67
CA ASP A 136 21.89 10.17 -8.92
C ASP A 136 22.94 9.46 -8.05
N ASP A 137 23.38 8.27 -8.48
CA ASP A 137 24.36 7.37 -7.84
C ASP A 137 23.91 6.74 -6.50
N TYR A 138 22.74 7.12 -5.94
CA TYR A 138 22.31 6.68 -4.61
C TYR A 138 20.92 6.09 -4.55
N VAL A 139 20.08 6.27 -5.57
CA VAL A 139 18.68 5.81 -5.55
C VAL A 139 18.52 4.64 -6.50
N THR A 140 18.16 3.49 -5.98
CA THR A 140 17.80 2.31 -6.77
C THR A 140 16.31 2.29 -7.03
N ILE A 141 15.90 1.99 -8.28
CA ILE A 141 14.50 1.87 -8.68
C ILE A 141 14.34 0.51 -9.34
N ALA A 142 13.58 -0.37 -8.71
CA ALA A 142 13.55 -1.78 -9.04
C ALA A 142 12.22 -2.44 -8.59
N ASP A 143 12.06 -3.75 -8.83
CA ASP A 143 10.93 -4.51 -8.32
C ASP A 143 10.87 -4.48 -6.78
N ASN A 144 9.65 -4.39 -6.24
CA ASN A 144 9.41 -4.75 -4.85
C ASN A 144 9.37 -6.29 -4.76
N LEU A 145 10.09 -6.85 -3.79
CA LEU A 145 10.22 -8.30 -3.58
C LEU A 145 9.42 -8.82 -2.39
N GLU A 146 8.76 -7.95 -1.64
CA GLU A 146 8.00 -8.28 -0.42
C GLU A 146 6.49 -8.35 -0.65
N ALA A 147 5.96 -7.58 -1.59
CA ALA A 147 4.57 -7.66 -2.04
C ALA A 147 4.39 -8.71 -3.14
N ASP A 148 3.17 -8.87 -3.63
CA ASP A 148 2.91 -9.71 -4.81
C ASP A 148 3.75 -9.19 -5.99
N LEU A 149 4.55 -10.06 -6.58
CA LEU A 149 5.54 -9.71 -7.59
C LEU A 149 4.92 -9.01 -8.81
N GLY A 150 5.52 -7.90 -9.22
CA GLY A 150 5.05 -7.07 -10.32
C GLY A 150 3.96 -6.05 -9.94
N MET A 151 3.44 -6.08 -8.71
CA MET A 151 2.43 -5.13 -8.22
C MET A 151 3.00 -3.81 -7.76
N CYS A 152 4.26 -3.80 -7.33
CA CYS A 152 4.89 -2.62 -6.74
C CYS A 152 6.33 -2.47 -7.21
N TYR A 153 6.79 -1.22 -7.29
CA TYR A 153 8.21 -0.88 -7.46
C TYR A 153 8.73 -0.16 -6.24
N ASN A 154 9.98 -0.43 -5.90
CA ASN A 154 10.69 0.25 -4.82
C ASN A 154 11.61 1.34 -5.37
N VAL A 155 11.60 2.48 -4.72
CA VAL A 155 12.60 3.55 -4.83
C VAL A 155 13.32 3.54 -3.49
N THR A 156 14.60 3.18 -3.48
CA THR A 156 15.32 2.91 -2.22
C THR A 156 16.66 3.61 -2.22
N ALA A 157 16.97 4.30 -1.12
CA ALA A 157 18.24 5.01 -0.96
C ALA A 157 18.77 4.95 0.48
N PRO A 158 20.09 5.05 0.67
CA PRO A 158 20.68 5.32 1.98
C PRO A 158 20.57 6.82 2.29
N LEU A 159 19.83 7.19 3.34
CA LEU A 159 19.49 8.58 3.67
C LEU A 159 20.66 9.40 4.26
N ASP A 160 21.82 8.80 4.45
CA ASP A 160 23.06 9.53 4.73
C ASP A 160 23.62 10.26 3.51
N PHE A 161 23.22 9.89 2.29
CA PHE A 161 23.72 10.42 1.03
C PHE A 161 22.71 11.27 0.26
N ILE A 162 21.44 11.10 0.55
CA ILE A 162 20.34 11.85 -0.09
C ILE A 162 19.24 12.10 0.94
N SER A 163 18.61 13.26 0.92
CA SER A 163 17.47 13.52 1.80
C SER A 163 16.23 12.73 1.35
N PHE A 164 15.36 12.38 2.29
CA PHE A 164 14.12 11.67 1.98
C PHE A 164 13.20 12.49 1.08
N GLU A 165 13.16 13.83 1.23
CA GLU A 165 12.41 14.72 0.35
C GLU A 165 12.87 14.58 -1.11
N ARG A 166 14.19 14.53 -1.34
CA ARG A 166 14.75 14.37 -2.69
C ARG A 166 14.45 12.99 -3.26
N GLU A 167 14.51 11.95 -2.44
CA GLU A 167 14.10 10.59 -2.81
C GLU A 167 12.61 10.55 -3.19
N CYS A 168 11.75 11.24 -2.43
CA CYS A 168 10.32 11.37 -2.73
C CYS A 168 10.06 12.12 -4.05
N GLU A 169 10.84 13.15 -4.40
CA GLU A 169 10.76 13.82 -5.70
C GLU A 169 11.02 12.82 -6.85
N ILE A 170 12.07 12.01 -6.73
CA ILE A 170 12.37 10.95 -7.70
C ILE A 170 11.22 9.94 -7.77
N GLY A 171 10.69 9.53 -6.62
CA GLY A 171 9.54 8.64 -6.54
C GLY A 171 8.30 9.15 -7.25
N ARG A 172 7.99 10.46 -7.14
CA ARG A 172 6.89 11.11 -7.87
C ARG A 172 7.11 11.05 -9.38
N LEU A 173 8.31 11.35 -9.85
CA LEU A 173 8.65 11.25 -11.28
C LEU A 173 8.51 9.80 -11.79
N VAL A 174 8.89 8.81 -11.01
CA VAL A 174 8.66 7.40 -11.34
C VAL A 174 7.15 7.14 -11.43
N ARG A 175 6.37 7.59 -10.43
CA ARG A 175 4.92 7.38 -10.37
C ARG A 175 4.18 7.97 -11.59
N GLU A 176 4.67 9.07 -12.16
CA GLU A 176 4.06 9.71 -13.34
C GLU A 176 4.03 8.82 -14.58
N VAL A 177 4.98 7.89 -14.72
CA VAL A 177 5.17 7.11 -15.96
C VAL A 177 4.91 5.61 -15.82
N VAL A 178 4.68 5.10 -14.59
CA VAL A 178 4.38 3.68 -14.38
C VAL A 178 2.92 3.51 -13.94
N THR A 179 2.36 2.32 -14.18
CA THR A 179 0.96 2.02 -13.89
C THR A 179 0.77 0.84 -12.92
N VAL A 180 1.86 0.37 -12.31
CA VAL A 180 1.79 -0.64 -11.24
C VAL A 180 1.08 -0.09 -10.01
N GLY A 181 0.56 -0.94 -9.15
CA GLY A 181 -0.28 -0.58 -8.02
C GLY A 181 0.34 0.47 -7.12
N ARG A 182 1.64 0.35 -6.82
CA ARG A 182 2.35 1.29 -5.94
C ARG A 182 3.79 1.55 -6.40
N VAL A 183 4.25 2.76 -6.16
CA VAL A 183 5.67 3.11 -6.04
C VAL A 183 5.92 3.34 -4.55
N ILE A 184 6.83 2.59 -3.96
CA ILE A 184 7.17 2.65 -2.53
C ILE A 184 8.52 3.30 -2.42
N VAL A 185 8.57 4.50 -1.85
CA VAL A 185 9.81 5.24 -1.60
C VAL A 185 10.22 5.00 -0.17
N PHE A 186 11.41 4.49 0.07
CA PHE A 186 11.88 4.29 1.43
C PHE A 186 13.40 4.26 1.54
N GLY A 187 13.88 4.73 2.69
CA GLY A 187 15.29 4.70 3.02
C GLY A 187 15.54 4.61 4.51
N GLY A 188 16.78 4.45 4.88
CA GLY A 188 17.25 4.41 6.27
C GLY A 188 18.59 5.12 6.43
N ILE A 189 19.00 5.33 7.69
CA ILE A 189 20.26 5.95 8.05
C ILE A 189 21.24 4.87 8.53
N GLY A 190 22.53 5.01 8.17
CA GLY A 190 23.60 4.11 8.58
C GLY A 190 23.80 2.91 7.67
N ASN A 191 23.02 2.79 6.61
CA ASN A 191 23.29 1.88 5.52
C ASN A 191 24.01 2.60 4.35
N THR A 192 24.55 1.84 3.43
CA THR A 192 25.35 2.32 2.31
C THR A 192 24.84 1.71 1.00
N MET A 193 25.33 2.24 -0.14
CA MET A 193 25.08 1.60 -1.44
C MET A 193 25.60 0.17 -1.50
N ALA A 194 26.69 -0.15 -0.78
CA ALA A 194 27.19 -1.52 -0.69
C ALA A 194 26.19 -2.45 0.02
N ASP A 195 25.51 -1.95 1.06
CA ASP A 195 24.45 -2.72 1.75
C ASP A 195 23.26 -2.96 0.80
N LEU A 196 22.86 -1.96 0.00
CA LEU A 196 21.81 -2.14 -1.00
C LEU A 196 22.21 -3.17 -2.06
N TRP A 197 23.42 -3.09 -2.61
CA TRP A 197 23.88 -4.06 -3.62
C TRP A 197 24.05 -5.47 -3.05
N ASN A 198 24.43 -5.62 -1.79
CA ASN A 198 24.47 -6.92 -1.12
C ASN A 198 23.08 -7.49 -0.84
N ALA A 199 22.05 -6.63 -0.78
CA ALA A 199 20.66 -7.02 -0.63
C ALA A 199 19.93 -7.24 -1.96
N GLU A 200 20.62 -7.10 -3.09
CA GLU A 200 20.02 -7.34 -4.41
C GLU A 200 19.67 -8.82 -4.58
N GLU A 201 18.45 -9.08 -4.99
CA GLU A 201 17.93 -10.43 -5.24
C GLU A 201 17.16 -10.52 -6.56
N ILE A 202 17.15 -11.73 -7.11
CA ILE A 202 16.33 -12.11 -8.26
C ILE A 202 15.28 -13.11 -7.78
N ARG A 203 14.01 -12.85 -8.10
CA ARG A 203 12.87 -13.74 -7.81
C ARG A 203 12.27 -14.28 -9.12
N ASN A 204 12.00 -15.57 -9.13
CA ASN A 204 11.38 -16.29 -10.26
C ASN A 204 12.09 -16.07 -11.61
N GLY A 205 13.37 -15.64 -11.62
CA GLY A 205 14.12 -15.35 -12.85
C GLY A 205 13.60 -14.17 -13.68
N GLN A 206 12.68 -13.35 -13.14
CA GLN A 206 12.01 -12.26 -13.87
C GLN A 206 12.01 -10.93 -13.11
N PHE A 207 12.11 -10.95 -11.80
CA PHE A 207 12.01 -9.79 -10.94
C PHE A 207 13.36 -9.55 -10.26
N ILE A 208 13.87 -8.32 -10.35
CA ILE A 208 15.12 -7.92 -9.72
C ILE A 208 14.87 -6.70 -8.82
N GLY A 209 15.32 -6.77 -7.58
CA GLY A 209 15.11 -5.69 -6.62
C GLY A 209 16.05 -5.78 -5.43
N ILE A 210 15.93 -4.77 -4.56
CA ILE A 210 16.62 -4.72 -3.28
C ILE A 210 15.71 -5.33 -2.22
N ALA A 211 16.12 -6.46 -1.63
CA ALA A 211 15.38 -7.08 -0.54
C ALA A 211 15.43 -6.17 0.70
N SER A 212 14.30 -5.53 1.01
CA SER A 212 14.22 -4.46 2.00
C SER A 212 14.69 -4.89 3.38
N ALA A 213 14.37 -6.12 3.79
CA ALA A 213 14.82 -6.68 5.08
C ALA A 213 16.34 -6.89 5.19
N LYS A 214 17.04 -7.00 4.05
CA LYS A 214 18.51 -7.21 4.01
C LYS A 214 19.28 -5.91 3.76
N SER A 215 18.60 -4.87 3.29
CA SER A 215 19.21 -3.58 2.93
C SER A 215 19.66 -2.74 4.13
N ARG A 216 19.34 -3.18 5.35
CA ARG A 216 19.55 -2.45 6.61
C ARG A 216 18.76 -1.14 6.72
N SER A 217 17.89 -0.84 5.77
CA SER A 217 17.08 0.40 5.79
C SER A 217 16.16 0.50 7.00
N TYR A 218 15.74 -0.65 7.59
CA TYR A 218 14.86 -0.68 8.76
C TYR A 218 15.58 -0.47 10.10
N GLU A 219 16.92 -0.52 10.14
CA GLU A 219 17.66 -0.52 11.40
C GLU A 219 17.60 0.83 12.12
N ARG A 220 17.65 1.94 11.37
CA ARG A 220 17.69 3.28 11.95
C ARG A 220 17.11 4.32 10.99
N GLY A 221 16.35 5.27 11.51
CA GLY A 221 15.86 6.44 10.76
C GLY A 221 15.04 6.09 9.54
N TYR A 222 14.37 4.93 9.55
CA TYR A 222 13.51 4.49 8.47
C TYR A 222 12.42 5.51 8.16
N GLN A 223 12.31 5.87 6.90
CA GLN A 223 11.24 6.70 6.37
C GLN A 223 10.64 5.99 5.15
N CYS A 224 9.33 6.11 4.98
CA CYS A 224 8.62 5.46 3.89
C CYS A 224 7.40 6.26 3.47
N ILE A 225 7.12 6.28 2.17
CA ILE A 225 5.85 6.76 1.61
C ILE A 225 5.39 5.82 0.50
N HIS A 226 4.09 5.61 0.43
CA HIS A 226 3.44 4.82 -0.61
C HIS A 226 2.72 5.73 -1.60
N MET A 227 3.06 5.64 -2.88
CA MET A 227 2.43 6.40 -3.96
C MET A 227 1.57 5.45 -4.80
N GLY A 228 0.26 5.48 -4.59
CA GLY A 228 -0.71 4.61 -5.27
C GLY A 228 -0.98 5.03 -6.71
N TYR A 229 -1.32 4.04 -7.56
CA TYR A 229 -1.76 4.31 -8.91
C TYR A 229 -3.20 4.81 -8.92
N GLY A 230 -3.42 5.98 -9.52
CA GLY A 230 -4.76 6.57 -9.60
C GLY A 230 -5.26 7.16 -8.28
N VAL A 231 -4.40 7.33 -7.29
CA VAL A 231 -4.75 8.10 -6.09
C VAL A 231 -4.89 9.57 -6.49
N ASP A 232 -6.01 10.16 -6.12
CA ASP A 232 -6.31 11.57 -6.27
C ASP A 232 -6.64 12.14 -4.89
N GLU A 233 -5.70 12.85 -4.31
CA GLU A 233 -5.83 13.42 -2.97
C GLU A 233 -6.91 14.50 -2.93
N SER A 234 -7.12 15.23 -4.03
CA SER A 234 -8.07 16.35 -4.11
C SER A 234 -9.54 15.93 -3.90
N VAL A 235 -9.86 14.66 -4.13
CA VAL A 235 -11.22 14.12 -3.92
C VAL A 235 -11.38 13.42 -2.58
N GLN A 236 -10.31 13.29 -1.80
CA GLN A 236 -10.35 12.62 -0.51
C GLN A 236 -11.08 13.46 0.54
N VAL A 237 -11.93 12.81 1.31
CA VAL A 237 -12.74 13.46 2.35
C VAL A 237 -11.89 14.27 3.34
N PRO A 238 -10.73 13.80 3.84
CA PRO A 238 -9.87 14.58 4.73
C PRO A 238 -9.42 15.90 4.11
N VAL A 239 -8.96 15.88 2.86
CA VAL A 239 -8.52 17.07 2.13
C VAL A 239 -9.69 18.02 1.90
N CYS A 240 -10.81 17.52 1.36
CA CYS A 240 -12.00 18.33 1.12
C CYS A 240 -12.51 19.04 2.39
N LEU A 241 -12.50 18.34 3.53
CA LEU A 241 -12.91 18.93 4.80
C LEU A 241 -11.92 20.00 5.28
N THR A 242 -10.63 19.75 5.14
CA THR A 242 -9.58 20.72 5.50
C THR A 242 -9.68 21.99 4.67
N ASP A 243 -9.91 21.86 3.37
CA ASP A 243 -10.11 22.98 2.45
C ASP A 243 -11.35 23.82 2.81
N MET A 244 -12.35 23.17 3.40
CA MET A 244 -13.55 23.84 3.94
C MET A 244 -13.32 24.48 5.34
N GLY A 245 -12.11 24.42 5.89
CA GLY A 245 -11.78 24.93 7.23
C GLY A 245 -12.26 24.03 8.38
N ILE A 246 -12.58 22.77 8.10
CA ILE A 246 -12.99 21.80 9.12
C ILE A 246 -11.76 21.02 9.58
N ALA A 247 -11.48 21.05 10.87
CA ALA A 247 -10.35 20.33 11.44
C ALA A 247 -10.52 18.81 11.29
N VAL A 248 -9.53 18.16 10.70
CA VAL A 248 -9.44 16.71 10.54
C VAL A 248 -8.26 16.20 11.35
N THR A 249 -8.41 15.03 11.96
CA THR A 249 -7.33 14.33 12.67
C THR A 249 -7.28 12.89 12.16
N LEU A 250 -6.15 12.50 11.57
CA LEU A 250 -5.86 11.15 11.13
C LEU A 250 -5.00 10.47 12.20
N ILE A 251 -5.31 9.23 12.56
CA ILE A 251 -4.64 8.49 13.64
C ILE A 251 -4.33 7.06 13.18
N GLY A 252 -3.13 6.58 13.53
CA GLY A 252 -2.64 5.23 13.21
C GLY A 252 -2.37 5.07 11.72
N LYS A 253 -2.65 3.89 11.17
CA LYS A 253 -2.36 3.55 9.77
C LYS A 253 -2.98 4.54 8.76
N VAL A 254 -4.15 5.10 9.09
CA VAL A 254 -4.78 6.09 8.21
C VAL A 254 -3.90 7.34 8.06
N ALA A 255 -3.20 7.75 9.13
CA ALA A 255 -2.28 8.88 9.07
C ALA A 255 -1.03 8.63 8.21
N ASP A 256 -0.67 7.37 8.00
CA ASP A 256 0.51 7.00 7.20
C ASP A 256 0.19 6.87 5.70
N ILE A 257 -1.06 6.59 5.35
CA ILE A 257 -1.42 6.20 3.97
C ILE A 257 -2.48 7.08 3.31
N VAL A 258 -3.17 7.92 4.06
CA VAL A 258 -4.15 8.90 3.56
C VAL A 258 -3.61 10.30 3.80
N GLN A 259 -3.71 11.17 2.83
CA GLN A 259 -3.18 12.54 2.91
C GLN A 259 -4.25 13.56 3.20
#